data_3931c47fd42f465b72f317e9af42514a
#
_entry.id   3931c47fd42f465b72f317e9af42514a
#
_cell.length_a   1.000
_cell.length_b   1.000
_cell.length_c   1.000
_cell.angle_alpha   90.00
_cell.angle_beta   90.00
_cell.angle_gamma   90.00
#
_symmetry.space_group_name_H-M   'P 1'
#
loop_
_entity.id
_entity.type
_entity.pdbx_description
1 polymer ?
#
loop_
_entity_poly.entity_id
_entity_poly.type
_entity_poly.pdbx_seq_one_letter_code
_entity_poly.pdbx_strand_id
1 'polypeptide(L)'
;MSHANHVDRRQTQTQERYAADDLETMQEARRYSTHLFNLFRGYVGKRVLEVGSGIGTMTRPLADVADLVVGLEPNVNCVSRLQDAMNSHPRFVLHACHLEECDRAELTRHRFDTVVCVNVLEHIADDAGALQTFKDVLIPYGRVLIFVPAVQAAYGPLDAELGHHRRYSKPTLAKAFRDAGLDLLTLRYTNPIGLLAWMYNAHISKSTAHSLAQVKLFETLVAPWALPLERLLAPPIGLSLVAVGQKR
;
A
#
# COMPACT_ATOMS: atom_id res chain seq x y z
N MET A 1 9.64 26.79 24.67
CA MET A 1 9.19 26.30 23.34
C MET A 1 10.15 25.33 22.64
N SER A 2 11.40 25.12 23.12
CA SER A 2 12.42 24.29 22.43
C SER A 2 12.42 22.79 22.76
N HIS A 3 11.86 22.35 23.89
CA HIS A 3 11.93 20.93 24.31
C HIS A 3 10.87 20.04 23.68
N ALA A 4 9.67 20.52 23.38
CA ALA A 4 8.60 19.74 22.77
C ALA A 4 8.95 19.29 21.31
N ASN A 5 9.60 20.17 20.54
CA ASN A 5 10.01 19.86 19.16
C ASN A 5 11.15 18.82 19.03
N HIS A 6 11.91 18.57 20.09
CA HIS A 6 13.06 17.64 20.03
C HIS A 6 12.67 16.20 20.36
N VAL A 7 11.68 16.02 21.23
CA VAL A 7 11.13 14.69 21.56
C VAL A 7 10.35 14.12 20.38
N ASP A 8 9.57 14.96 19.71
CA ASP A 8 8.74 14.59 18.55
C ASP A 8 9.61 14.10 17.35
N ARG A 9 10.68 14.84 17.01
CA ARG A 9 11.59 14.45 15.90
C ARG A 9 12.30 13.12 16.11
N ARG A 10 12.71 12.78 17.33
CA ARG A 10 13.38 11.50 17.61
C ARG A 10 12.39 10.33 17.53
N GLN A 11 11.17 10.51 17.98
CA GLN A 11 10.12 9.49 17.87
C GLN A 11 9.76 9.26 16.39
N THR A 12 9.60 10.32 15.60
CA THR A 12 9.33 10.22 14.17
C THR A 12 10.46 9.49 13.43
N GLN A 13 11.74 9.85 13.67
CA GLN A 13 12.87 9.15 13.04
C GLN A 13 12.96 7.68 13.43
N THR A 14 12.64 7.32 14.67
CA THR A 14 12.63 5.94 15.13
C THR A 14 11.52 5.15 14.43
N GLN A 15 10.33 5.72 14.30
CA GLN A 15 9.18 5.12 13.62
C GLN A 15 9.42 4.96 12.12
N GLU A 16 9.99 5.97 11.46
CA GLU A 16 10.38 5.89 10.05
C GLU A 16 11.42 4.80 9.77
N ARG A 17 12.42 4.64 10.64
CA ARG A 17 13.41 3.57 10.54
C ARG A 17 12.79 2.21 10.75
N TYR A 18 11.94 2.08 11.77
CA TYR A 18 11.20 0.86 12.05
C TYR A 18 10.33 0.43 10.86
N ALA A 19 9.60 1.37 10.25
CA ALA A 19 8.79 1.07 9.07
C ALA A 19 9.64 0.55 7.89
N ALA A 20 10.82 1.13 7.65
CA ALA A 20 11.72 0.69 6.60
C ALA A 20 12.28 -0.73 6.87
N ASP A 21 12.63 -1.05 8.12
CA ASP A 21 13.14 -2.37 8.51
C ASP A 21 12.03 -3.46 8.44
N ASP A 22 10.79 -3.08 8.75
CA ASP A 22 9.62 -3.96 8.60
C ASP A 22 9.35 -4.29 7.13
N LEU A 23 9.45 -3.30 6.24
CA LEU A 23 9.34 -3.50 4.79
C LEU A 23 10.44 -4.44 4.25
N GLU A 24 11.68 -4.39 4.78
CA GLU A 24 12.72 -5.36 4.41
C GLU A 24 12.35 -6.79 4.82
N THR A 25 11.80 -6.96 6.03
CA THR A 25 11.29 -8.26 6.45
C THR A 25 10.21 -8.78 5.51
N MET A 26 9.31 -7.90 5.07
CA MET A 26 8.23 -8.23 4.14
C MET A 26 8.71 -8.46 2.70
N GLN A 27 9.91 -8.00 2.30
CA GLN A 27 10.48 -8.34 0.98
C GLN A 27 10.77 -9.85 0.81
N GLU A 28 10.97 -10.58 1.90
CA GLU A 28 11.09 -12.04 1.86
C GLU A 28 9.78 -12.74 1.44
N ALA A 29 8.64 -12.03 1.50
CA ALA A 29 7.33 -12.51 1.04
C ALA A 29 7.16 -12.36 -0.49
N ARG A 30 8.07 -12.95 -1.27
CA ARG A 30 8.14 -12.77 -2.74
C ARG A 30 6.92 -13.32 -3.48
N ARG A 31 6.40 -14.48 -3.07
CA ARG A 31 5.19 -15.08 -3.69
C ARG A 31 3.98 -14.21 -3.40
N TYR A 32 3.90 -13.69 -2.18
CA TYR A 32 2.83 -12.80 -1.78
C TYR A 32 2.87 -11.47 -2.54
N SER A 33 4.05 -10.83 -2.65
CA SER A 33 4.22 -9.59 -3.43
C SER A 33 3.90 -9.80 -4.92
N THR A 34 4.33 -10.92 -5.50
CA THR A 34 3.98 -11.30 -6.88
C THR A 34 2.47 -11.54 -7.02
N HIS A 35 1.85 -12.20 -6.05
CA HIS A 35 0.40 -12.40 -6.03
C HIS A 35 -0.34 -11.07 -6.00
N LEU A 36 0.07 -10.16 -5.10
CA LEU A 36 -0.51 -8.83 -4.97
C LEU A 36 -0.42 -8.04 -6.28
N PHE A 37 0.75 -7.98 -6.90
CA PHE A 37 0.89 -7.35 -8.21
C PHE A 37 -0.05 -7.96 -9.25
N ASN A 38 -0.18 -9.30 -9.28
CA ASN A 38 -1.05 -9.99 -10.22
C ASN A 38 -2.55 -9.71 -10.01
N LEU A 39 -2.97 -9.30 -8.80
CA LEU A 39 -4.34 -8.85 -8.55
C LEU A 39 -4.65 -7.53 -9.27
N PHE A 40 -3.64 -6.72 -9.48
CA PHE A 40 -3.74 -5.40 -10.13
C PHE A 40 -3.34 -5.41 -11.59
N ARG A 41 -2.48 -6.34 -12.03
CA ARG A 41 -1.82 -6.33 -13.34
C ARG A 41 -2.74 -6.02 -14.52
N GLY A 42 -3.95 -6.56 -14.53
CA GLY A 42 -4.94 -6.34 -15.60
C GLY A 42 -5.58 -4.95 -15.60
N TYR A 43 -5.34 -4.15 -14.56
CA TYR A 43 -5.86 -2.80 -14.40
C TYR A 43 -4.79 -1.73 -14.53
N VAL A 44 -3.51 -2.11 -14.46
CA VAL A 44 -2.36 -1.18 -14.61
C VAL A 44 -2.27 -0.73 -16.05
N GLY A 45 -2.24 0.59 -16.24
CA GLY A 45 -2.08 1.23 -17.54
C GLY A 45 -0.62 1.56 -17.85
N LYS A 46 -0.39 2.69 -18.54
CA LYS A 46 0.92 3.07 -19.06
C LYS A 46 1.60 4.18 -18.27
N ARG A 47 0.83 5.03 -17.60
CA ARG A 47 1.33 6.18 -16.84
C ARG A 47 0.81 6.11 -15.42
N VAL A 48 1.67 5.62 -14.52
CA VAL A 48 1.31 5.24 -13.15
C VAL A 48 1.81 6.27 -12.16
N LEU A 49 0.95 6.70 -11.26
CA LEU A 49 1.32 7.34 -10.00
C LEU A 49 1.29 6.26 -8.89
N GLU A 50 2.41 6.00 -8.26
CA GLU A 50 2.50 5.13 -7.10
C GLU A 50 2.62 5.99 -5.83
N VAL A 51 1.66 5.86 -4.94
CA VAL A 51 1.63 6.59 -3.66
C VAL A 51 2.12 5.68 -2.55
N GLY A 52 3.25 6.04 -1.94
CA GLY A 52 3.97 5.22 -0.97
C GLY A 52 4.75 4.10 -1.65
N SER A 53 5.82 4.45 -2.36
CA SER A 53 6.64 3.47 -3.09
C SER A 53 7.47 2.56 -2.16
N GLY A 54 7.64 2.96 -0.88
CA GLY A 54 8.41 2.21 0.09
C GLY A 54 9.84 1.96 -0.39
N ILE A 55 10.24 0.71 -0.32
CA ILE A 55 11.56 0.25 -0.77
C ILE A 55 11.55 -0.37 -2.19
N GLY A 56 10.47 -0.12 -2.97
CA GLY A 56 10.38 -0.51 -4.38
C GLY A 56 9.77 -1.87 -4.68
N THR A 57 9.17 -2.53 -3.69
CA THR A 57 8.57 -3.87 -3.86
C THR A 57 7.49 -3.91 -4.95
N MET A 58 6.66 -2.86 -5.03
CA MET A 58 5.63 -2.74 -6.06
C MET A 58 6.12 -1.90 -7.25
N THR A 59 7.02 -0.95 -7.03
CA THR A 59 7.56 -0.03 -8.05
C THR A 59 8.20 -0.80 -9.22
N ARG A 60 9.04 -1.79 -8.93
CA ARG A 60 9.75 -2.55 -9.96
C ARG A 60 8.80 -3.27 -10.93
N PRO A 61 7.86 -4.13 -10.49
CA PRO A 61 6.92 -4.76 -11.41
C PRO A 61 5.98 -3.78 -12.12
N LEU A 62 5.68 -2.61 -11.54
CA LEU A 62 4.95 -1.54 -12.22
C LEU A 62 5.79 -0.96 -13.36
N ALA A 63 7.07 -0.66 -13.14
CA ALA A 63 7.97 -0.12 -14.16
C ALA A 63 8.27 -1.11 -15.30
N ASP A 64 8.14 -2.43 -15.05
CA ASP A 64 8.28 -3.45 -16.09
C ASP A 64 7.12 -3.41 -17.12
N VAL A 65 5.93 -2.97 -16.72
CA VAL A 65 4.71 -2.99 -17.57
C VAL A 65 4.23 -1.60 -18.02
N ALA A 66 4.56 -0.56 -17.26
CA ALA A 66 4.21 0.83 -17.57
C ALA A 66 5.29 1.52 -18.42
N ASP A 67 4.94 2.63 -19.06
CA ASP A 67 5.87 3.47 -19.80
C ASP A 67 6.47 4.56 -18.90
N LEU A 68 5.76 4.90 -17.81
CA LEU A 68 6.21 5.82 -16.76
C LEU A 68 5.60 5.42 -15.42
N VAL A 69 6.43 5.36 -14.38
CA VAL A 69 6.01 5.29 -12.97
C VAL A 69 6.57 6.52 -12.26
N VAL A 70 5.70 7.31 -11.67
CA VAL A 70 6.07 8.38 -10.73
C VAL A 70 5.75 7.88 -9.34
N GLY A 71 6.77 7.73 -8.50
CA GLY A 71 6.64 7.26 -7.13
C GLY A 71 6.71 8.41 -6.13
N LEU A 72 5.80 8.43 -5.17
CA LEU A 72 5.86 9.31 -4.00
C LEU A 72 6.28 8.51 -2.78
N GLU A 73 7.34 8.95 -2.10
CA GLU A 73 7.82 8.31 -0.86
C GLU A 73 8.40 9.35 0.08
N PRO A 74 7.76 9.64 1.23
CA PRO A 74 8.23 10.65 2.17
C PRO A 74 9.36 10.15 3.09
N ASN A 75 9.44 8.84 3.38
CA ASN A 75 10.38 8.28 4.34
C ASN A 75 11.80 8.22 3.77
N VAL A 76 12.70 9.02 4.33
CA VAL A 76 14.09 9.15 3.84
C VAL A 76 14.86 7.83 3.84
N ASN A 77 14.56 6.90 4.77
CA ASN A 77 15.20 5.58 4.81
C ASN A 77 14.70 4.69 3.68
N CYS A 78 13.42 4.81 3.30
CA CYS A 78 12.85 4.12 2.14
C CYS A 78 13.35 4.73 0.83
N VAL A 79 13.42 6.07 0.74
CA VAL A 79 13.92 6.80 -0.45
C VAL A 79 15.30 6.31 -0.85
N SER A 80 16.26 6.21 0.09
CA SER A 80 17.60 5.72 -0.21
C SER A 80 17.59 4.30 -0.80
N ARG A 81 16.86 3.38 -0.15
CA ARG A 81 16.74 1.98 -0.60
C ARG A 81 16.03 1.86 -1.94
N LEU A 82 15.00 2.68 -2.16
CA LEU A 82 14.27 2.75 -3.42
C LEU A 82 15.14 3.25 -4.57
N GLN A 83 15.95 4.28 -4.33
CA GLN A 83 16.92 4.79 -5.30
C GLN A 83 17.92 3.71 -5.70
N ASP A 84 18.47 2.97 -4.72
CA ASP A 84 19.38 1.85 -4.99
C ASP A 84 18.70 0.73 -5.78
N ALA A 85 17.47 0.35 -5.39
CA ALA A 85 16.71 -0.71 -6.04
C ALA A 85 16.30 -0.38 -7.47
N MET A 86 15.98 0.89 -7.74
CA MET A 86 15.51 1.37 -9.04
C MET A 86 16.61 2.02 -9.88
N ASN A 87 17.83 2.09 -9.36
CA ASN A 87 19.04 2.72 -9.90
C ASN A 87 18.99 3.02 -11.42
N SER A 88 18.72 4.29 -11.75
CA SER A 88 18.64 4.78 -13.14
C SER A 88 17.61 4.05 -14.03
N HIS A 89 16.56 3.45 -13.45
CA HIS A 89 15.51 2.82 -14.26
C HIS A 89 14.83 3.87 -15.14
N PRO A 90 14.85 3.76 -16.46
CA PRO A 90 14.50 4.86 -17.39
C PRO A 90 13.01 5.25 -17.33
N ARG A 91 12.18 4.42 -16.72
CA ARG A 91 10.71 4.64 -16.62
C ARG A 91 10.26 5.03 -15.22
N PHE A 92 11.19 5.31 -14.30
CA PHE A 92 10.88 5.65 -12.92
C PHE A 92 11.36 7.06 -12.56
N VAL A 93 10.47 7.83 -11.92
CA VAL A 93 10.75 9.15 -11.34
C VAL A 93 10.32 9.13 -9.88
N LEU A 94 11.19 9.55 -8.97
CA LEU A 94 10.90 9.59 -7.54
C LEU A 94 10.71 11.04 -7.07
N HIS A 95 9.63 11.28 -6.34
CA HIS A 95 9.42 12.49 -5.54
C HIS A 95 9.45 12.10 -4.05
N ALA A 96 10.41 12.65 -3.32
CA ALA A 96 10.56 12.42 -1.87
C ALA A 96 9.64 13.37 -1.09
N CYS A 97 8.33 13.15 -1.14
CA CYS A 97 7.31 14.00 -0.52
C CYS A 97 6.06 13.20 -0.12
N HIS A 98 5.30 13.75 0.83
CA HIS A 98 3.94 13.31 1.09
C HIS A 98 3.01 13.73 -0.06
N LEU A 99 1.90 12.99 -0.24
CA LEU A 99 0.90 13.30 -1.28
C LEU A 99 0.36 14.73 -1.16
N GLU A 100 0.15 15.18 0.07
CA GLU A 100 -0.40 16.50 0.39
C GLU A 100 0.56 17.65 0.09
N GLU A 101 1.87 17.37 0.04
CA GLU A 101 2.94 18.33 -0.23
C GLU A 101 3.24 18.48 -1.71
N CYS A 102 2.81 17.52 -2.52
CA CYS A 102 3.11 17.52 -3.95
C CYS A 102 2.25 18.55 -4.70
N ASP A 103 2.85 19.25 -5.66
CA ASP A 103 2.11 20.14 -6.56
C ASP A 103 1.16 19.32 -7.46
N ARG A 104 -0.15 19.46 -7.20
CA ARG A 104 -1.20 18.80 -8.00
C ARG A 104 -1.15 19.19 -9.48
N ALA A 105 -0.76 20.42 -9.79
CA ALA A 105 -0.65 20.87 -11.17
C ALA A 105 0.50 20.15 -11.88
N GLU A 106 1.62 19.92 -11.18
CA GLU A 106 2.73 19.12 -11.69
C GLU A 106 2.31 17.66 -11.89
N LEU A 107 1.69 17.03 -10.88
CA LEU A 107 1.19 15.66 -10.99
C LEU A 107 0.20 15.49 -12.15
N THR A 108 -0.71 16.44 -12.35
CA THR A 108 -1.71 16.39 -13.43
C THR A 108 -1.07 16.46 -14.84
N ARG A 109 0.06 17.14 -15.00
CA ARG A 109 0.80 17.19 -16.27
C ARG A 109 1.30 15.82 -16.73
N HIS A 110 1.51 14.89 -15.81
CA HIS A 110 1.90 13.53 -16.15
C HIS A 110 0.78 12.74 -16.81
N ARG A 111 -0.50 13.19 -16.73
CA ARG A 111 -1.66 12.54 -17.35
C ARG A 111 -1.75 11.06 -16.97
N PHE A 112 -1.75 10.77 -15.69
CA PHE A 112 -1.82 9.39 -15.18
C PHE A 112 -3.12 8.70 -15.63
N ASP A 113 -2.99 7.45 -16.07
CA ASP A 113 -4.11 6.54 -16.30
C ASP A 113 -4.34 5.58 -15.14
N THR A 114 -3.36 5.51 -14.22
CA THR A 114 -3.42 4.63 -13.06
C THR A 114 -2.82 5.30 -11.83
N VAL A 115 -3.52 5.23 -10.70
CA VAL A 115 -2.97 5.48 -9.36
C VAL A 115 -2.90 4.16 -8.62
N VAL A 116 -1.77 3.84 -8.01
CA VAL A 116 -1.54 2.65 -7.17
C VAL A 116 -1.24 3.12 -5.75
N CYS A 117 -1.95 2.57 -4.76
CA CYS A 117 -1.77 2.89 -3.35
C CYS A 117 -1.90 1.57 -2.55
N VAL A 118 -0.76 1.06 -2.07
CA VAL A 118 -0.64 -0.25 -1.42
C VAL A 118 -0.15 -0.08 0.00
N ASN A 119 -0.99 -0.37 0.99
CA ASN A 119 -0.71 -0.20 2.42
C ASN A 119 -0.23 1.23 2.77
N VAL A 120 -0.96 2.23 2.28
CA VAL A 120 -0.67 3.65 2.53
C VAL A 120 -1.92 4.42 2.96
N LEU A 121 -3.09 4.11 2.38
CA LEU A 121 -4.32 4.87 2.66
C LEU A 121 -4.72 4.82 4.13
N GLU A 122 -4.41 3.75 4.84
CA GLU A 122 -4.61 3.60 6.29
C GLU A 122 -3.75 4.54 7.13
N HIS A 123 -2.63 5.03 6.58
CA HIS A 123 -1.75 5.99 7.24
C HIS A 123 -2.17 7.44 6.99
N ILE A 124 -3.04 7.69 6.03
CA ILE A 124 -3.52 9.04 5.70
C ILE A 124 -4.74 9.37 6.57
N ALA A 125 -4.63 10.41 7.39
CA ALA A 125 -5.73 10.81 8.29
C ALA A 125 -6.98 11.22 7.49
N ASP A 126 -6.80 12.04 6.43
CA ASP A 126 -7.84 12.42 5.47
C ASP A 126 -7.81 11.52 4.23
N ASP A 127 -8.28 10.30 4.38
CA ASP A 127 -8.36 9.33 3.28
C ASP A 127 -9.36 9.75 2.19
N ALA A 128 -10.37 10.52 2.54
CA ALA A 128 -11.33 11.08 1.59
C ALA A 128 -10.66 12.13 0.68
N GLY A 129 -9.87 13.04 1.24
CA GLY A 129 -9.06 14.00 0.50
C GLY A 129 -8.01 13.35 -0.39
N ALA A 130 -7.38 12.26 0.10
CA ALA A 130 -6.44 11.47 -0.70
C ALA A 130 -7.12 10.85 -1.93
N LEU A 131 -8.27 10.18 -1.75
CA LEU A 131 -9.04 9.60 -2.86
C LEU A 131 -9.52 10.66 -3.87
N GLN A 132 -9.89 11.86 -3.39
CA GLN A 132 -10.22 12.97 -4.27
C GLN A 132 -8.99 13.43 -5.07
N THR A 133 -7.82 13.51 -4.45
CA THR A 133 -6.56 13.83 -5.12
C THR A 133 -6.21 12.77 -6.17
N PHE A 134 -6.36 11.47 -5.85
CA PHE A 134 -6.16 10.39 -6.81
C PHE A 134 -7.05 10.54 -8.04
N LYS A 135 -8.33 10.86 -7.83
CA LYS A 135 -9.26 11.13 -8.94
C LYS A 135 -8.83 12.34 -9.77
N ASP A 136 -8.41 13.43 -9.12
CA ASP A 136 -8.11 14.70 -9.79
C ASP A 136 -6.91 14.57 -10.74
N VAL A 137 -5.87 13.82 -10.35
CA VAL A 137 -4.65 13.62 -11.16
C VAL A 137 -4.84 12.62 -12.31
N LEU A 138 -5.91 11.82 -12.29
CA LEU A 138 -6.21 10.86 -13.35
C LEU A 138 -6.85 11.51 -14.57
N ILE A 139 -6.51 10.98 -15.74
CA ILE A 139 -7.29 11.23 -16.98
C ILE A 139 -8.68 10.59 -16.88
N PRO A 140 -9.66 10.99 -17.73
CA PRO A 140 -10.94 10.28 -17.81
C PRO A 140 -10.75 8.78 -18.02
N TYR A 141 -11.57 7.97 -17.36
CA TYR A 141 -11.49 6.51 -17.34
C TYR A 141 -10.22 5.92 -16.71
N GLY A 142 -9.36 6.77 -16.12
CA GLY A 142 -8.21 6.32 -15.31
C GLY A 142 -8.67 5.56 -14.05
N ARG A 143 -7.77 4.74 -13.51
CA ARG A 143 -8.09 3.81 -12.43
C ARG A 143 -7.31 4.08 -11.16
N VAL A 144 -7.95 3.83 -10.02
CA VAL A 144 -7.34 3.83 -8.69
C VAL A 144 -7.30 2.39 -8.20
N LEU A 145 -6.10 1.90 -7.88
CA LEU A 145 -5.84 0.55 -7.40
C LEU A 145 -5.42 0.65 -5.93
N ILE A 146 -6.25 0.12 -5.02
CA ILE A 146 -6.05 0.22 -3.58
C ILE A 146 -5.87 -1.16 -2.97
N PHE A 147 -4.86 -1.30 -2.12
CA PHE A 147 -4.70 -2.43 -1.22
C PHE A 147 -4.54 -1.90 0.21
N VAL A 148 -5.43 -2.31 1.11
CA VAL A 148 -5.48 -1.82 2.49
C VAL A 148 -5.74 -2.94 3.48
N PRO A 149 -5.28 -2.83 4.74
CA PRO A 149 -5.62 -3.76 5.79
C PRO A 149 -7.12 -3.75 6.08
N ALA A 150 -7.67 -4.93 6.28
CA ALA A 150 -9.09 -5.13 6.52
C ALA A 150 -9.37 -5.63 7.93
N VAL A 151 -10.68 -5.65 8.27
CA VAL A 151 -11.22 -6.16 9.54
C VAL A 151 -10.74 -5.32 10.74
N GLN A 152 -11.56 -4.33 11.13
CA GLN A 152 -11.25 -3.44 12.26
C GLN A 152 -10.98 -4.22 13.57
N ALA A 153 -11.63 -5.36 13.78
CA ALA A 153 -11.36 -6.22 14.93
C ALA A 153 -9.94 -6.82 14.95
N ALA A 154 -9.22 -6.80 13.82
CA ALA A 154 -7.84 -7.24 13.73
C ALA A 154 -6.82 -6.09 14.00
N TYR A 155 -7.30 -4.87 14.30
CA TYR A 155 -6.43 -3.77 14.71
C TYR A 155 -5.72 -4.13 16.03
N GLY A 156 -4.40 -4.03 16.03
CA GLY A 156 -3.57 -4.44 17.15
C GLY A 156 -2.36 -3.54 17.39
N PRO A 157 -1.46 -3.94 18.31
CA PRO A 157 -0.27 -3.16 18.64
C PRO A 157 0.63 -2.85 17.44
N LEU A 158 0.75 -3.80 16.49
CA LEU A 158 1.53 -3.58 15.27
C LEU A 158 0.92 -2.48 14.37
N ASP A 159 -0.42 -2.43 14.22
CA ASP A 159 -1.07 -1.34 13.48
C ASP A 159 -0.76 0.02 14.09
N ALA A 160 -0.81 0.11 15.43
CA ALA A 160 -0.51 1.34 16.16
C ALA A 160 0.96 1.75 15.99
N GLU A 161 1.89 0.79 16.06
CA GLU A 161 3.34 1.04 15.86
C GLU A 161 3.65 1.52 14.44
N LEU A 162 2.97 0.93 13.44
CA LEU A 162 3.07 1.35 12.03
C LEU A 162 2.36 2.69 11.76
N GLY A 163 1.60 3.24 12.71
CA GLY A 163 0.89 4.51 12.55
C GLY A 163 -0.41 4.40 11.74
N HIS A 164 -1.04 3.22 11.71
CA HIS A 164 -2.34 3.08 11.07
C HIS A 164 -3.44 3.85 11.83
N HIS A 165 -4.18 4.67 11.13
CA HIS A 165 -5.37 5.31 11.69
C HIS A 165 -6.57 4.34 11.74
N ARG A 166 -6.63 3.38 10.80
CA ARG A 166 -7.80 2.49 10.62
C ARG A 166 -7.48 1.23 9.85
N ARG A 167 -8.41 0.27 9.96
CA ARG A 167 -8.57 -0.84 9.01
C ARG A 167 -9.91 -0.71 8.32
N TYR A 168 -10.03 -1.23 7.12
CA TYR A 168 -11.22 -1.07 6.29
C TYR A 168 -12.14 -2.29 6.33
N SER A 169 -13.39 -2.05 5.99
CA SER A 169 -14.37 -3.06 5.62
C SER A 169 -14.86 -2.79 4.19
N LYS A 170 -15.48 -3.78 3.54
CA LYS A 170 -16.08 -3.53 2.22
C LYS A 170 -17.04 -2.33 2.23
N PRO A 171 -17.98 -2.20 3.20
CA PRO A 171 -18.88 -1.04 3.22
C PRO A 171 -18.15 0.30 3.38
N THR A 172 -17.14 0.38 4.26
CA THR A 172 -16.40 1.64 4.51
C THR A 172 -15.56 2.03 3.29
N LEU A 173 -14.84 1.09 2.69
CA LEU A 173 -14.03 1.37 1.50
C LEU A 173 -14.92 1.69 0.28
N ALA A 174 -16.02 0.96 0.07
CA ALA A 174 -16.98 1.28 -1.00
C ALA A 174 -17.62 2.66 -0.82
N LYS A 175 -17.90 3.07 0.43
CA LYS A 175 -18.39 4.42 0.72
C LYS A 175 -17.34 5.46 0.35
N ALA A 176 -16.07 5.27 0.73
CA ALA A 176 -14.99 6.21 0.42
C ALA A 176 -14.81 6.41 -1.10
N PHE A 177 -14.85 5.32 -1.88
CA PHE A 177 -14.80 5.42 -3.35
C PHE A 177 -15.99 6.18 -3.92
N ARG A 178 -17.20 5.89 -3.45
CA ARG A 178 -18.42 6.57 -3.91
C ARG A 178 -18.41 8.07 -3.58
N ASP A 179 -17.98 8.42 -2.34
CA ASP A 179 -17.91 9.81 -1.90
C ASP A 179 -16.88 10.61 -2.70
N ALA A 180 -15.77 9.97 -3.11
CA ALA A 180 -14.79 10.53 -4.04
C ALA A 180 -15.30 10.59 -5.51
N GLY A 181 -16.46 10.00 -5.82
CA GLY A 181 -17.01 9.93 -7.18
C GLY A 181 -16.22 9.02 -8.12
N LEU A 182 -15.69 7.93 -7.57
CA LEU A 182 -15.04 6.85 -8.31
C LEU A 182 -16.02 5.66 -8.45
N ASP A 183 -16.19 5.15 -9.66
CA ASP A 183 -16.98 3.95 -9.91
C ASP A 183 -16.20 2.71 -9.48
N LEU A 184 -16.73 1.95 -8.53
CA LEU A 184 -16.06 0.77 -8.00
C LEU A 184 -16.21 -0.42 -8.96
N LEU A 185 -15.12 -0.87 -9.57
CA LEU A 185 -15.08 -2.00 -10.50
C LEU A 185 -14.87 -3.34 -9.77
N THR A 186 -14.03 -3.33 -8.72
CA THR A 186 -13.68 -4.52 -7.95
C THR A 186 -13.55 -4.17 -6.48
N LEU A 187 -14.07 -5.04 -5.61
CA LEU A 187 -13.89 -4.97 -4.18
C LEU A 187 -13.93 -6.39 -3.58
N ARG A 188 -12.77 -6.89 -3.15
CA ARG A 188 -12.66 -8.26 -2.62
C ARG A 188 -11.69 -8.35 -1.45
N TYR A 189 -11.97 -9.27 -0.53
CA TYR A 189 -11.00 -9.66 0.49
C TYR A 189 -9.89 -10.52 -0.11
N THR A 190 -8.75 -10.53 0.55
CA THR A 190 -7.58 -11.34 0.22
C THR A 190 -6.87 -11.77 1.50
N ASN A 191 -6.09 -12.85 1.42
CA ASN A 191 -5.28 -13.41 2.50
C ASN A 191 -6.10 -13.82 3.76
N PRO A 192 -7.07 -14.75 3.63
CA PRO A 192 -7.86 -15.20 4.78
C PRO A 192 -7.03 -15.96 5.82
N ILE A 193 -5.99 -16.69 5.39
CA ILE A 193 -5.09 -17.43 6.31
C ILE A 193 -4.22 -16.45 7.10
N GLY A 194 -3.70 -15.41 6.44
CA GLY A 194 -2.97 -14.34 7.13
C GLY A 194 -3.80 -13.64 8.19
N LEU A 195 -5.12 -13.53 8.00
CA LEU A 195 -6.01 -12.96 9.01
C LEU A 195 -5.97 -13.74 10.33
N LEU A 196 -5.93 -15.07 10.28
CA LEU A 196 -5.86 -15.90 11.50
C LEU A 196 -4.55 -15.69 12.25
N ALA A 197 -3.41 -15.66 11.52
CA ALA A 197 -2.10 -15.37 12.11
C ALA A 197 -2.04 -13.95 12.69
N TRP A 198 -2.62 -12.99 11.97
CA TRP A 198 -2.67 -11.59 12.43
C TRP A 198 -3.53 -11.43 13.70
N MET A 199 -4.71 -12.05 13.75
CA MET A 199 -5.59 -12.05 14.93
C MET A 199 -4.90 -12.65 16.16
N TYR A 200 -4.13 -13.74 15.97
CA TYR A 200 -3.31 -14.30 17.03
C TYR A 200 -2.25 -13.28 17.51
N ASN A 201 -1.53 -12.65 16.59
CA ASN A 201 -0.52 -11.65 16.92
C ASN A 201 -1.12 -10.41 17.59
N ALA A 202 -2.27 -9.93 17.13
CA ALA A 202 -2.92 -8.74 17.67
C ALA A 202 -3.46 -8.93 19.10
N HIS A 203 -4.04 -10.10 19.41
CA HIS A 203 -4.81 -10.29 20.64
C HIS A 203 -4.13 -11.22 21.66
N ILE A 204 -3.28 -12.15 21.21
CA ILE A 204 -2.65 -13.14 22.07
C ILE A 204 -1.17 -12.83 22.29
N SER A 205 -0.35 -12.84 21.24
CA SER A 205 1.08 -12.56 21.39
C SER A 205 1.40 -11.08 21.57
N LYS A 206 0.49 -10.18 21.14
CA LYS A 206 0.63 -8.71 21.19
C LYS A 206 1.94 -8.24 20.53
N SER A 207 2.33 -8.89 19.44
CA SER A 207 3.55 -8.57 18.71
C SER A 207 3.47 -7.19 18.06
N THR A 208 4.57 -6.45 18.13
CA THR A 208 4.73 -5.12 17.51
C THR A 208 5.56 -5.16 16.23
N ALA A 209 6.01 -6.35 15.79
CA ALA A 209 6.83 -6.49 14.58
C ALA A 209 6.46 -7.76 13.80
N HIS A 210 6.70 -7.74 12.49
CA HIS A 210 6.63 -8.95 11.68
C HIS A 210 7.79 -9.89 12.05
N SER A 211 7.46 -11.17 12.25
CA SER A 211 8.46 -12.21 12.47
C SER A 211 8.95 -12.76 11.13
N LEU A 212 10.25 -12.62 10.85
CA LEU A 212 10.87 -13.20 9.65
C LEU A 212 10.61 -14.72 9.54
N ALA A 213 10.57 -15.41 10.68
CA ALA A 213 10.26 -16.84 10.71
C ALA A 213 8.82 -17.12 10.26
N GLN A 214 7.85 -16.31 10.71
CA GLN A 214 6.45 -16.42 10.28
C GLN A 214 6.29 -16.10 8.79
N VAL A 215 6.97 -15.05 8.29
CA VAL A 215 6.98 -14.69 6.87
C VAL A 215 7.53 -15.84 6.03
N LYS A 216 8.68 -16.41 6.38
CA LYS A 216 9.28 -17.55 5.67
C LYS A 216 8.42 -18.80 5.74
N LEU A 217 7.79 -19.07 6.89
CA LEU A 217 6.86 -20.20 7.05
C LEU A 217 5.65 -20.03 6.11
N PHE A 218 5.06 -18.83 6.09
CA PHE A 218 3.95 -18.53 5.18
C PHE A 218 4.37 -18.72 3.72
N GLU A 219 5.48 -18.12 3.30
CA GLU A 219 5.99 -18.18 1.93
C GLU A 219 6.27 -19.62 1.46
N THR A 220 6.77 -20.47 2.37
CA THR A 220 7.21 -21.83 2.02
C THR A 220 6.06 -22.84 2.08
N LEU A 221 5.22 -22.77 3.12
CA LEU A 221 4.21 -23.80 3.38
C LEU A 221 2.78 -23.37 2.99
N VAL A 222 2.44 -22.11 3.04
CA VAL A 222 1.08 -21.63 2.82
C VAL A 222 0.91 -21.02 1.43
N ALA A 223 1.75 -20.07 1.05
CA ALA A 223 1.62 -19.32 -0.18
C ALA A 223 1.55 -20.18 -1.47
N PRO A 224 2.28 -21.31 -1.61
CA PRO A 224 2.25 -22.10 -2.85
C PRO A 224 0.88 -22.67 -3.22
N TRP A 225 0.03 -22.94 -2.27
CA TRP A 225 -1.31 -23.48 -2.52
C TRP A 225 -2.44 -22.50 -2.19
N ALA A 226 -2.27 -21.66 -1.15
CA ALA A 226 -3.31 -20.74 -0.72
C ALA A 226 -3.52 -19.60 -1.72
N LEU A 227 -2.45 -19.00 -2.26
CA LEU A 227 -2.55 -17.88 -3.18
C LEU A 227 -3.18 -18.26 -4.54
N PRO A 228 -2.85 -19.39 -5.18
CA PRO A 228 -3.58 -19.86 -6.36
C PRO A 228 -5.07 -20.14 -6.08
N LEU A 229 -5.38 -20.77 -4.95
CA LEU A 229 -6.76 -21.07 -4.56
C LEU A 229 -7.58 -19.78 -4.33
N GLU A 230 -6.99 -18.78 -3.72
CA GLU A 230 -7.62 -17.48 -3.49
C GLU A 230 -8.01 -16.75 -4.80
N ARG A 231 -7.27 -16.98 -5.89
CA ARG A 231 -7.63 -16.42 -7.20
C ARG A 231 -8.91 -17.01 -7.75
N LEU A 232 -9.18 -18.28 -7.45
CA LEU A 232 -10.38 -19.01 -7.91
C LEU A 232 -11.57 -18.73 -6.98
N LEU A 233 -11.32 -18.65 -5.68
CA LEU A 233 -12.33 -18.51 -4.65
C LEU A 233 -12.17 -17.12 -3.99
N ALA A 234 -13.07 -16.18 -4.30
CA ALA A 234 -13.09 -14.90 -3.59
C ALA A 234 -13.48 -15.13 -2.12
N PRO A 235 -12.55 -14.97 -1.15
CA PRO A 235 -12.86 -15.26 0.24
C PRO A 235 -13.88 -14.26 0.78
N PRO A 236 -14.81 -14.71 1.67
CA PRO A 236 -15.82 -13.84 2.27
C PRO A 236 -15.24 -12.86 3.30
N ILE A 237 -14.03 -13.17 3.81
CA ILE A 237 -13.25 -12.35 4.75
C ILE A 237 -11.75 -12.56 4.49
N GLY A 238 -10.91 -11.61 4.85
CA GLY A 238 -9.46 -11.71 4.71
C GLY A 238 -8.72 -10.59 5.42
N LEU A 239 -7.41 -10.73 5.52
CA LEU A 239 -6.53 -9.76 6.20
C LEU A 239 -6.56 -8.38 5.53
N SER A 240 -6.77 -8.36 4.21
CA SER A 240 -6.72 -7.13 3.43
C SER A 240 -7.87 -7.05 2.42
N LEU A 241 -8.09 -5.85 1.91
CA LEU A 241 -9.02 -5.55 0.81
C LEU A 241 -8.25 -5.07 -0.41
N VAL A 242 -8.65 -5.59 -1.56
CA VAL A 242 -8.30 -5.09 -2.89
C VAL A 242 -9.49 -4.33 -3.44
N ALA A 243 -9.27 -3.11 -3.87
CA ALA A 243 -10.28 -2.30 -4.56
C ALA A 243 -9.70 -1.71 -5.84
N VAL A 244 -10.54 -1.67 -6.87
CA VAL A 244 -10.26 -0.98 -8.13
C VAL A 244 -11.42 -0.03 -8.40
N GLY A 245 -11.12 1.26 -8.49
CA GLY A 245 -12.08 2.28 -8.88
C GLY A 245 -11.71 2.91 -10.21
N GLN A 246 -12.68 3.52 -10.88
CA GLN A 246 -12.49 4.22 -12.16
C GLN A 246 -13.08 5.62 -12.09
N LYS A 247 -12.33 6.59 -12.60
CA LYS A 247 -12.82 7.94 -12.86
C LYS A 247 -13.74 7.92 -14.08
N ARG A 248 -14.89 8.57 -13.96
CA ARG A 248 -15.78 8.84 -15.09
C ARG A 248 -15.18 9.81 -16.09
#